data_6de320b8014886504395dc1410bf0f37
#
_entry.id   6de320b8014886504395dc1410bf0f37
#
_cell.length_a   1.000
_cell.length_b   1.000
_cell.length_c   1.000
_cell.angle_alpha   90.00
_cell.angle_beta   90.00
_cell.angle_gamma   90.00
#
_symmetry.space_group_name_H-M   'P 1'
#
loop_
_entity.id
_entity.type
_entity.pdbx_description
1 polymer ?
#
loop_
_entity_poly.entity_id
_entity_poly.type
_entity_poly.pdbx_seq_one_letter_code
_entity_poly.pdbx_strand_id
1 'polypeptide(L)'
;MSLVESLHPHQAHSENLYTVDSGELESVLTAFTAGLLLITVSELGDKTFFIAMCLAMRHRRRYVFAGAVLALAAMTILSVSLGRVVSLLPRDLTHYAAIVLFVAFGIKLLYDAHQMRPECSDRTLAADDDYLECASDAERDAIAAISQAEVKLKKKTPFAICLEAFGLVFVGEWGDRTQFATIALAAAHNPVGVTLGAIAGHTICAAIAVIGGKLIAGRISERTVTQLGGILFLLFAGVAWFEGT
;
A
#
# COMPACT_ATOMS: atom_id res chain seq x y z
N MET A 1 -51.79 21.95 -48.12
CA MET A 1 -50.64 21.12 -48.42
C MET A 1 -49.43 21.84 -47.85
N SER A 2 -48.80 21.46 -46.74
CA SER A 2 -48.67 20.22 -46.02
C SER A 2 -48.38 20.54 -44.56
N LEU A 3 -49.16 20.01 -43.67
CA LEU A 3 -49.01 19.95 -42.22
C LEU A 3 -48.38 18.58 -41.91
N VAL A 4 -47.10 18.48 -41.77
CA VAL A 4 -46.42 17.35 -41.10
C VAL A 4 -44.93 17.75 -40.88
N GLU A 5 -44.60 18.48 -39.81
CA GLU A 5 -43.25 18.54 -39.27
C GLU A 5 -43.24 19.25 -37.90
N SER A 6 -43.81 18.60 -36.90
CA SER A 6 -43.59 19.03 -35.52
C SER A 6 -43.98 17.94 -34.54
N LEU A 7 -43.23 16.85 -34.50
CA LEU A 7 -43.25 15.90 -33.38
C LEU A 7 -41.93 15.13 -33.41
N HIS A 8 -40.96 15.62 -32.66
CA HIS A 8 -39.98 14.87 -31.88
C HIS A 8 -38.81 15.73 -31.37
N PRO A 9 -38.98 16.43 -30.22
CA PRO A 9 -37.80 16.83 -29.47
C PRO A 9 -37.76 16.22 -28.05
N HIS A 10 -38.49 15.14 -27.73
CA HIS A 10 -38.57 14.64 -26.35
C HIS A 10 -37.85 13.33 -26.09
N GLN A 11 -37.22 12.70 -27.08
CA GLN A 11 -36.51 11.44 -26.87
C GLN A 11 -34.97 11.58 -26.74
N ALA A 12 -34.38 12.73 -27.01
CA ALA A 12 -32.94 12.95 -26.94
C ALA A 12 -32.40 13.27 -25.52
N HIS A 13 -33.28 13.41 -24.53
CA HIS A 13 -32.85 13.85 -23.17
C HIS A 13 -32.81 12.72 -22.12
N SER A 14 -33.27 11.52 -22.43
CA SER A 14 -33.31 10.42 -21.47
C SER A 14 -32.20 9.37 -21.63
N GLU A 15 -31.41 9.41 -22.68
CA GLU A 15 -30.29 8.45 -22.89
C GLU A 15 -28.96 8.89 -22.28
N ASN A 16 -28.82 10.14 -21.83
CA ASN A 16 -27.55 10.66 -21.29
C ASN A 16 -27.36 10.49 -19.77
N LEU A 17 -28.22 9.76 -19.08
CA LEU A 17 -28.15 9.67 -17.62
C LEU A 17 -27.42 8.41 -17.10
N TYR A 18 -27.03 7.46 -17.94
CA TYR A 18 -26.42 6.18 -17.51
C TYR A 18 -25.21 5.70 -18.32
N THR A 19 -24.69 6.48 -19.24
CA THR A 19 -23.38 6.19 -19.81
C THR A 19 -22.31 6.77 -18.90
N VAL A 20 -21.88 5.99 -17.90
CA VAL A 20 -20.54 6.17 -17.34
C VAL A 20 -19.62 6.16 -18.56
N ASP A 21 -18.91 7.25 -18.79
CA ASP A 21 -18.00 7.35 -19.93
C ASP A 21 -17.01 6.17 -19.84
N SER A 22 -17.04 5.29 -20.84
CA SER A 22 -16.20 4.07 -20.85
C SER A 22 -14.73 4.41 -20.63
N GLY A 23 -14.26 5.56 -21.11
CA GLY A 23 -12.91 6.04 -20.92
C GLY A 23 -12.62 6.44 -19.47
N GLU A 24 -13.58 7.02 -18.75
CA GLU A 24 -13.41 7.35 -17.33
C GLU A 24 -13.33 6.08 -16.49
N LEU A 25 -14.18 5.08 -16.78
CA LEU A 25 -14.14 3.79 -16.08
C LEU A 25 -12.82 3.05 -16.33
N GLU A 26 -12.33 3.02 -17.55
CA GLU A 26 -11.03 2.44 -17.89
C GLU A 26 -9.88 3.13 -17.13
N SER A 27 -9.89 4.46 -17.06
CA SER A 27 -8.91 5.24 -16.30
C SER A 27 -8.94 4.90 -14.81
N VAL A 28 -10.12 4.78 -14.21
CA VAL A 28 -10.28 4.38 -12.80
C VAL A 28 -9.79 2.95 -12.56
N LEU A 29 -10.15 2.01 -13.44
CA LEU A 29 -9.74 0.61 -13.31
C LEU A 29 -8.24 0.41 -13.47
N THR A 30 -7.61 1.10 -14.41
CA THR A 30 -6.16 1.08 -14.59
C THR A 30 -5.45 1.62 -13.36
N ALA A 31 -5.88 2.77 -12.85
CA ALA A 31 -5.33 3.37 -11.64
C ALA A 31 -5.56 2.50 -10.40
N PHE A 32 -6.73 1.87 -10.27
CA PHE A 32 -7.04 0.92 -9.21
C PHE A 32 -6.10 -0.28 -9.24
N THR A 33 -5.94 -0.90 -10.41
CA THR A 33 -5.09 -2.09 -10.57
C THR A 33 -3.64 -1.76 -10.29
N ALA A 34 -3.14 -0.61 -10.77
CA ALA A 34 -1.79 -0.13 -10.50
C ALA A 34 -1.57 0.08 -9.00
N GLY A 35 -2.47 0.80 -8.31
CA GLY A 35 -2.40 1.02 -6.87
C GLY A 35 -2.49 -0.27 -6.07
N LEU A 36 -3.41 -1.18 -6.43
CA LEU A 36 -3.56 -2.47 -5.77
C LEU A 36 -2.29 -3.32 -5.85
N LEU A 37 -1.73 -3.49 -7.06
CA LEU A 37 -0.54 -4.32 -7.27
C LEU A 37 0.68 -3.71 -6.59
N LEU A 38 0.92 -2.41 -6.80
CA LEU A 38 2.07 -1.72 -6.23
C LEU A 38 2.09 -1.86 -4.70
N ILE A 39 0.98 -1.53 -4.05
CA ILE A 39 0.88 -1.56 -2.60
C ILE A 39 0.91 -2.99 -2.08
N THR A 40 0.13 -3.92 -2.65
CA THR A 40 0.10 -5.30 -2.14
C THR A 40 1.49 -5.95 -2.17
N VAL A 41 2.24 -5.77 -3.26
CA VAL A 41 3.57 -6.38 -3.37
C VAL A 41 4.59 -5.66 -2.49
N SER A 42 4.54 -4.32 -2.39
CA SER A 42 5.52 -3.55 -1.63
C SER A 42 5.36 -3.66 -0.12
N GLU A 43 4.13 -3.89 0.36
CA GLU A 43 3.81 -3.98 1.79
C GLU A 43 3.97 -5.38 2.38
N LEU A 44 3.96 -6.44 1.55
CA LEU A 44 4.20 -7.78 2.04
C LEU A 44 5.62 -7.89 2.62
N GLY A 45 5.72 -8.23 3.91
CA GLY A 45 7.02 -8.37 4.59
C GLY A 45 7.69 -7.05 4.95
N ASP A 46 7.00 -5.91 4.83
CA ASP A 46 7.51 -4.64 5.32
C ASP A 46 7.36 -4.51 6.85
N LYS A 47 8.00 -3.51 7.44
CA LYS A 47 8.01 -3.26 8.89
C LYS A 47 6.60 -3.17 9.47
N THR A 48 5.68 -2.48 8.82
CA THR A 48 4.29 -2.31 9.29
C THR A 48 3.48 -3.59 9.19
N PHE A 49 3.75 -4.45 8.20
CA PHE A 49 3.23 -5.81 8.13
C PHE A 49 3.61 -6.60 9.39
N PHE A 50 4.89 -6.56 9.81
CA PHE A 50 5.33 -7.24 11.02
C PHE A 50 4.79 -6.60 12.30
N ILE A 51 4.64 -5.26 12.35
CA ILE A 51 3.98 -4.57 13.47
C ILE A 51 2.55 -5.10 13.65
N ALA A 52 1.75 -5.13 12.58
CA ALA A 52 0.38 -5.63 12.63
C ALA A 52 0.32 -7.12 13.03
N MET A 53 1.24 -7.93 12.50
CA MET A 53 1.35 -9.35 12.81
C MET A 53 1.69 -9.58 14.29
N CYS A 54 2.76 -8.99 14.81
CA CYS A 54 3.20 -9.15 16.20
C CYS A 54 2.16 -8.62 17.18
N LEU A 55 1.52 -7.49 16.87
CA LEU A 55 0.47 -6.93 17.70
C LEU A 55 -0.79 -7.82 17.73
N ALA A 56 -1.13 -8.46 16.60
CA ALA A 56 -2.24 -9.40 16.50
C ALA A 56 -1.99 -10.73 17.24
N MET A 57 -0.73 -11.10 17.48
CA MET A 57 -0.37 -12.23 18.35
C MET A 57 -0.55 -11.93 19.84
N ARG A 58 -0.43 -10.66 20.26
CA ARG A 58 -0.52 -10.21 21.64
C ARG A 58 -1.92 -9.72 22.04
N HIS A 59 -2.70 -9.23 21.05
CA HIS A 59 -4.00 -8.59 21.26
C HIS A 59 -5.10 -9.21 20.40
N ARG A 60 -6.36 -8.76 20.63
CA ARG A 60 -7.50 -9.20 19.82
C ARG A 60 -7.37 -8.73 18.38
N ARG A 61 -7.21 -9.67 17.45
CA ARG A 61 -6.95 -9.47 16.02
C ARG A 61 -7.82 -8.40 15.35
N ARG A 62 -9.14 -8.39 15.65
CA ARG A 62 -10.10 -7.46 15.04
C ARG A 62 -9.80 -5.98 15.33
N TYR A 63 -9.31 -5.66 16.55
CA TYR A 63 -8.99 -4.28 16.89
C TYR A 63 -7.64 -3.84 16.32
N VAL A 64 -6.69 -4.75 16.25
CA VAL A 64 -5.41 -4.53 15.57
C VAL A 64 -5.64 -4.31 14.08
N PHE A 65 -6.44 -5.17 13.44
CA PHE A 65 -6.80 -5.02 12.04
C PHE A 65 -7.46 -3.67 11.74
N ALA A 66 -8.48 -3.30 12.54
CA ALA A 66 -9.16 -2.02 12.38
C ALA A 66 -8.20 -0.83 12.53
N GLY A 67 -7.32 -0.84 13.54
CA GLY A 67 -6.33 0.22 13.75
C GLY A 67 -5.34 0.32 12.62
N ALA A 68 -4.79 -0.81 12.15
CA ALA A 68 -3.85 -0.85 11.03
C ALA A 68 -4.50 -0.35 9.73
N VAL A 69 -5.68 -0.86 9.36
CA VAL A 69 -6.38 -0.43 8.13
C VAL A 69 -6.73 1.05 8.17
N LEU A 70 -7.18 1.57 9.32
CA LEU A 70 -7.46 3.01 9.47
C LEU A 70 -6.20 3.86 9.30
N ALA A 71 -5.07 3.43 9.86
CA ALA A 71 -3.79 4.12 9.69
C ALA A 71 -3.35 4.16 8.22
N LEU A 72 -3.35 3.01 7.56
CA LEU A 72 -2.96 2.86 6.16
C LEU A 72 -3.90 3.63 5.22
N ALA A 73 -5.22 3.60 5.49
CA ALA A 73 -6.18 4.41 4.74
C ALA A 73 -5.95 5.91 4.92
N ALA A 74 -5.67 6.37 6.15
CA ALA A 74 -5.35 7.77 6.43
C ALA A 74 -4.06 8.21 5.69
N MET A 75 -3.02 7.37 5.71
CA MET A 75 -1.78 7.63 4.96
C MET A 75 -2.01 7.65 3.46
N THR A 76 -2.82 6.72 2.91
CA THR A 76 -3.18 6.72 1.48
C THR A 76 -3.90 8.00 1.08
N ILE A 77 -4.90 8.43 1.86
CA ILE A 77 -5.63 9.67 1.59
C ILE A 77 -4.69 10.89 1.63
N LEU A 78 -3.80 10.94 2.61
CA LEU A 78 -2.78 11.98 2.70
C LEU A 78 -1.86 11.98 1.48
N SER A 79 -1.36 10.81 1.08
CA SER A 79 -0.47 10.63 -0.07
C SER A 79 -1.14 11.06 -1.38
N VAL A 80 -2.39 10.61 -1.60
CA VAL A 80 -3.16 11.01 -2.80
C VAL A 80 -3.46 12.49 -2.80
N SER A 81 -3.75 13.10 -1.64
CA SER A 81 -3.96 14.54 -1.53
C SER A 81 -2.69 15.32 -1.91
N LEU A 82 -1.52 14.85 -1.45
CA LEU A 82 -0.22 15.41 -1.84
C LEU A 82 0.05 15.19 -3.35
N GLY A 83 -0.26 14.02 -3.89
CA GLY A 83 -0.15 13.72 -5.31
C GLY A 83 -0.98 14.67 -6.18
N ARG A 84 -2.19 15.03 -5.72
CA ARG A 84 -3.01 16.06 -6.38
C ARG A 84 -2.38 17.45 -6.35
N VAL A 85 -1.68 17.82 -5.29
CA VAL A 85 -0.92 19.06 -5.25
C VAL A 85 0.26 19.00 -6.22
N VAL A 86 0.97 17.88 -6.25
CA VAL A 86 2.08 17.65 -7.19
C VAL A 86 1.61 17.69 -8.64
N SER A 87 0.40 17.22 -8.95
CA SER A 87 -0.17 17.25 -10.31
C SER A 87 -0.45 18.68 -10.85
N LEU A 88 -0.37 19.72 -9.99
CA LEU A 88 -0.42 21.11 -10.43
C LEU A 88 0.89 21.60 -11.07
N LEU A 89 1.98 20.86 -10.89
CA LEU A 89 3.25 21.14 -11.53
C LEU A 89 3.19 20.79 -13.05
N PRO A 90 4.12 21.31 -13.88
CA PRO A 90 4.20 20.93 -15.26
C PRO A 90 4.24 19.41 -15.45
N ARG A 91 3.44 18.91 -16.39
CA ARG A 91 3.29 17.45 -16.62
C ARG A 91 4.63 16.76 -16.88
N ASP A 92 5.51 17.38 -17.66
CA ASP A 92 6.82 16.82 -17.95
C ASP A 92 7.65 16.63 -16.68
N LEU A 93 7.61 17.61 -15.77
CA LEU A 93 8.35 17.53 -14.51
C LEU A 93 7.82 16.40 -13.62
N THR A 94 6.50 16.29 -13.43
CA THR A 94 5.88 15.25 -12.61
C THR A 94 6.09 13.86 -13.21
N HIS A 95 6.02 13.74 -14.53
CA HIS A 95 6.23 12.51 -15.25
C HIS A 95 7.66 11.99 -15.09
N TYR A 96 8.67 12.81 -15.41
CA TYR A 96 10.07 12.38 -15.25
C TYR A 96 10.45 12.19 -13.77
N ALA A 97 9.90 12.99 -12.85
CA ALA A 97 10.12 12.79 -11.41
C ALA A 97 9.58 11.44 -10.95
N ALA A 98 8.40 11.03 -11.41
CA ALA A 98 7.83 9.71 -11.09
C ALA A 98 8.70 8.56 -11.62
N ILE A 99 9.19 8.66 -12.87
CA ILE A 99 10.09 7.66 -13.46
C ILE A 99 11.37 7.54 -12.63
N VAL A 100 12.03 8.67 -12.34
CA VAL A 100 13.27 8.68 -11.54
C VAL A 100 13.04 8.08 -10.17
N LEU A 101 11.93 8.40 -9.52
CA LEU A 101 11.56 7.86 -8.22
C LEU A 101 11.34 6.34 -8.27
N PHE A 102 10.61 5.84 -9.25
CA PHE A 102 10.37 4.41 -9.41
C PHE A 102 11.65 3.65 -9.73
N VAL A 103 12.53 4.19 -10.58
CA VAL A 103 13.85 3.61 -10.87
C VAL A 103 14.71 3.58 -9.61
N ALA A 104 14.78 4.69 -8.87
CA ALA A 104 15.58 4.80 -7.66
C ALA A 104 15.14 3.80 -6.60
N PHE A 105 13.82 3.68 -6.35
CA PHE A 105 13.29 2.70 -5.41
C PHE A 105 13.45 1.27 -5.89
N GLY A 106 13.24 1.00 -7.19
CA GLY A 106 13.44 -0.32 -7.76
C GLY A 106 14.87 -0.81 -7.58
N ILE A 107 15.85 0.03 -7.94
CA ILE A 107 17.28 -0.29 -7.76
C ILE A 107 17.63 -0.45 -6.28
N LYS A 108 17.16 0.46 -5.42
CA LYS A 108 17.41 0.39 -3.99
C LYS A 108 16.88 -0.91 -3.39
N LEU A 109 15.64 -1.29 -3.69
CA LEU A 109 15.04 -2.53 -3.21
C LEU A 109 15.80 -3.79 -3.66
N LEU A 110 16.24 -3.83 -4.91
CA LEU A 110 17.05 -4.95 -5.42
C LEU A 110 18.41 -5.00 -4.73
N TYR A 111 19.01 -3.85 -4.47
CA TYR A 111 20.28 -3.75 -3.74
C TYR A 111 20.14 -4.20 -2.29
N ASP A 112 19.11 -3.70 -1.57
CA ASP A 112 18.79 -4.08 -0.20
C ASP A 112 18.53 -5.58 -0.11
N ALA A 113 17.72 -6.14 -1.01
CA ALA A 113 17.47 -7.58 -1.09
C ALA A 113 18.72 -8.43 -1.35
N HIS A 114 19.69 -7.88 -2.11
CA HIS A 114 20.97 -8.58 -2.33
C HIS A 114 21.83 -8.63 -1.06
N GLN A 115 21.76 -7.61 -0.22
CA GLN A 115 22.50 -7.54 1.04
C GLN A 115 21.82 -8.30 2.19
N MET A 116 20.52 -8.61 2.09
CA MET A 116 19.82 -9.38 3.11
C MET A 116 20.45 -10.76 3.29
N ARG A 117 20.69 -11.13 4.55
CA ARG A 117 21.23 -12.45 4.89
C ARG A 117 20.24 -13.55 4.49
N PRO A 118 20.71 -14.75 4.11
CA PRO A 118 19.85 -15.90 3.95
C PRO A 118 19.12 -16.16 5.27
N GLU A 119 17.79 -16.29 5.22
CA GLU A 119 17.01 -16.61 6.40
C GLU A 119 17.37 -17.99 6.94
N CYS A 120 17.34 -18.15 8.28
CA CYS A 120 17.52 -19.46 8.90
C CYS A 120 16.42 -20.42 8.41
N SER A 121 16.81 -21.55 7.85
CA SER A 121 15.91 -22.53 7.23
C SER A 121 14.97 -23.23 8.23
N ASP A 122 15.18 -23.07 9.54
CA ASP A 122 14.51 -23.89 10.57
C ASP A 122 13.93 -23.04 11.73
N ARG A 123 13.15 -21.99 11.36
CA ARG A 123 12.48 -21.09 12.33
C ARG A 123 11.43 -21.77 13.22
N THR A 124 10.95 -22.97 12.84
CA THR A 124 9.86 -23.65 13.54
C THR A 124 10.25 -24.31 14.85
N LEU A 125 11.56 -24.47 15.12
CA LEU A 125 12.11 -25.21 16.27
C LEU A 125 12.95 -24.36 17.22
N ALA A 126 13.11 -23.05 16.95
CA ALA A 126 13.93 -22.19 17.79
C ALA A 126 13.20 -21.86 19.12
N ALA A 127 13.92 -21.98 20.23
CA ALA A 127 13.52 -21.44 21.51
C ALA A 127 13.47 -19.90 21.45
N ASP A 128 12.76 -19.25 22.38
CA ASP A 128 12.47 -17.79 22.34
C ASP A 128 13.73 -16.92 22.15
N ASP A 129 14.90 -17.34 22.60
CA ASP A 129 16.17 -16.61 22.45
C ASP A 129 16.77 -16.76 21.04
N ASP A 130 16.67 -17.94 20.42
CA ASP A 130 17.13 -18.20 19.05
C ASP A 130 16.22 -17.57 17.99
N TYR A 131 14.94 -17.30 18.32
CA TYR A 131 13.98 -16.65 17.41
C TYR A 131 14.42 -15.24 17.02
N LEU A 132 14.94 -14.47 17.97
CA LEU A 132 15.43 -13.09 17.72
C LEU A 132 16.69 -13.06 16.85
N GLU A 133 17.52 -14.08 16.92
CA GLU A 133 18.74 -14.17 16.10
C GLU A 133 18.41 -14.46 14.63
N CYS A 134 17.32 -15.20 14.39
CA CYS A 134 16.84 -15.55 13.05
C CYS A 134 15.77 -14.58 12.51
N ALA A 135 15.31 -13.62 13.30
CA ALA A 135 14.32 -12.64 12.87
C ALA A 135 14.92 -11.68 11.82
N SER A 136 14.12 -11.33 10.83
CA SER A 136 14.49 -10.32 9.82
C SER A 136 14.67 -8.93 10.45
N ASP A 137 15.37 -8.03 9.79
CA ASP A 137 15.60 -6.68 10.30
C ASP A 137 14.27 -5.93 10.50
N ALA A 138 13.31 -6.07 9.56
CA ALA A 138 11.99 -5.49 9.69
C ALA A 138 11.19 -6.07 10.88
N GLU A 139 11.32 -7.37 11.13
CA GLU A 139 10.67 -8.04 12.27
C GLU A 139 11.27 -7.60 13.61
N ARG A 140 12.60 -7.44 13.70
CA ARG A 140 13.28 -6.90 14.88
C ARG A 140 12.87 -5.49 15.19
N ASP A 141 12.80 -4.62 14.18
CA ASP A 141 12.33 -3.25 14.30
C ASP A 141 10.88 -3.18 14.77
N ALA A 142 10.02 -4.06 14.25
CA ALA A 142 8.64 -4.15 14.68
C ALA A 142 8.51 -4.55 16.16
N ILE A 143 9.26 -5.55 16.61
CA ILE A 143 9.28 -5.99 18.00
C ILE A 143 9.78 -4.87 18.93
N ALA A 144 10.84 -4.15 18.52
CA ALA A 144 11.37 -3.03 19.28
C ALA A 144 10.35 -1.87 19.39
N ALA A 145 9.66 -1.53 18.31
CA ALA A 145 8.63 -0.49 18.31
C ALA A 145 7.46 -0.83 19.25
N ILE A 146 7.00 -2.09 19.21
CA ILE A 146 5.90 -2.56 20.08
C ILE A 146 6.33 -2.55 21.55
N SER A 147 7.53 -3.03 21.87
CA SER A 147 8.00 -3.06 23.26
C SER A 147 8.10 -1.67 23.88
N GLN A 148 8.51 -0.66 23.11
CA GLN A 148 8.52 0.73 23.53
C GLN A 148 7.12 1.31 23.74
N ALA A 149 6.14 0.93 22.92
CA ALA A 149 4.77 1.39 23.04
C ALA A 149 4.05 0.76 24.23
N GLU A 150 4.23 -0.55 24.48
CA GLU A 150 3.59 -1.29 25.58
C GLU A 150 3.97 -0.75 26.97
N VAL A 151 5.18 -0.22 27.13
CA VAL A 151 5.62 0.42 28.39
C VAL A 151 4.76 1.64 28.75
N LYS A 152 4.16 2.31 27.75
CA LYS A 152 3.38 3.54 27.94
C LYS A 152 1.89 3.29 28.21
N LEU A 153 1.34 2.13 27.86
CA LEU A 153 -0.10 1.85 27.91
C LEU A 153 -0.46 0.91 29.08
N LYS A 154 -0.95 1.49 30.19
CA LYS A 154 -1.37 0.75 31.41
C LYS A 154 -2.73 0.03 31.30
N LYS A 155 -3.60 0.30 30.31
CA LYS A 155 -4.94 -0.28 30.19
C LYS A 155 -5.19 -0.80 28.76
N LYS A 156 -5.47 -2.09 28.64
CA LYS A 156 -5.74 -2.78 27.36
C LYS A 156 -7.25 -2.79 27.06
N THR A 157 -7.86 -1.61 26.89
CA THR A 157 -9.24 -1.53 26.39
C THR A 157 -9.25 -1.78 24.86
N PRO A 158 -10.38 -2.23 24.27
CA PRO A 158 -10.49 -2.42 22.83
C PRO A 158 -10.08 -1.19 22.01
N PHE A 159 -10.47 -0.01 22.47
CA PHE A 159 -10.13 1.25 21.85
C PHE A 159 -8.63 1.57 21.98
N ALA A 160 -8.01 1.30 23.12
CA ALA A 160 -6.58 1.50 23.32
C ALA A 160 -5.75 0.61 22.37
N ILE A 161 -6.16 -0.65 22.16
CA ILE A 161 -5.49 -1.56 21.20
C ILE A 161 -5.61 -1.03 19.78
N CYS A 162 -6.79 -0.55 19.38
CA CYS A 162 -7.00 0.04 18.05
C CYS A 162 -6.15 1.30 17.86
N LEU A 163 -6.08 2.17 18.87
CA LEU A 163 -5.29 3.41 18.83
C LEU A 163 -3.77 3.12 18.82
N GLU A 164 -3.33 2.11 19.56
CA GLU A 164 -1.94 1.63 19.57
C GLU A 164 -1.54 1.11 18.19
N ALA A 165 -2.34 0.24 17.59
CA ALA A 165 -2.12 -0.28 16.24
C ALA A 165 -2.12 0.87 15.21
N PHE A 166 -3.10 1.78 15.30
CA PHE A 166 -3.15 2.97 14.45
C PHE A 166 -1.88 3.80 14.57
N GLY A 167 -1.47 4.15 15.78
CA GLY A 167 -0.32 5.02 16.00
C GLY A 167 1.00 4.40 15.52
N LEU A 168 1.23 3.12 15.83
CA LEU A 168 2.44 2.42 15.42
C LEU A 168 2.54 2.28 13.89
N VAL A 169 1.45 1.88 13.24
CA VAL A 169 1.42 1.74 11.79
C VAL A 169 1.52 3.12 11.11
N PHE A 170 0.76 4.11 11.57
CA PHE A 170 0.78 5.46 11.00
C PHE A 170 2.17 6.11 11.07
N VAL A 171 2.85 5.99 12.23
CA VAL A 171 4.22 6.50 12.38
C VAL A 171 5.22 5.68 11.57
N GLY A 172 5.02 4.35 11.50
CA GLY A 172 5.86 3.45 10.72
C GLY A 172 5.85 3.73 9.21
N GLU A 173 4.69 4.16 8.68
CA GLU A 173 4.51 4.52 7.28
C GLU A 173 4.96 5.94 6.93
N TRP A 174 5.26 6.78 7.92
CA TRP A 174 5.60 8.17 7.66
C TRP A 174 6.92 8.31 6.91
N GLY A 175 6.84 8.77 5.66
CA GLY A 175 8.02 8.94 4.79
C GLY A 175 8.51 7.64 4.13
N ASP A 176 7.70 6.56 4.15
CA ASP A 176 8.07 5.31 3.48
C ASP A 176 7.98 5.40 1.96
N ARG A 177 8.62 4.44 1.29
CA ARG A 177 8.65 4.30 -0.18
C ARG A 177 7.26 4.20 -0.80
N THR A 178 6.33 3.51 -0.15
CA THR A 178 4.94 3.36 -0.61
C THR A 178 4.18 4.67 -0.55
N GLN A 179 4.46 5.53 0.41
CA GLN A 179 3.91 6.88 0.47
C GLN A 179 4.34 7.70 -0.77
N PHE A 180 5.63 7.73 -1.09
CA PHE A 180 6.14 8.46 -2.27
C PHE A 180 5.63 7.86 -3.57
N ALA A 181 5.57 6.53 -3.67
CA ALA A 181 5.03 5.83 -4.83
C ALA A 181 3.54 6.15 -5.05
N THR A 182 2.74 6.20 -3.98
CA THR A 182 1.32 6.57 -4.05
C THR A 182 1.15 8.03 -4.46
N ILE A 183 2.00 8.93 -3.96
CA ILE A 183 2.02 10.35 -4.39
C ILE A 183 2.28 10.45 -5.89
N ALA A 184 3.31 9.77 -6.40
CA ALA A 184 3.67 9.76 -7.81
C ALA A 184 2.56 9.16 -8.68
N LEU A 185 1.99 8.03 -8.26
CA LEU A 185 0.91 7.36 -8.98
C LEU A 185 -0.35 8.23 -9.04
N ALA A 186 -0.71 8.90 -7.94
CA ALA A 186 -1.87 9.79 -7.86
C ALA A 186 -1.68 11.12 -8.62
N ALA A 187 -0.42 11.53 -8.84
CA ALA A 187 -0.11 12.68 -9.68
C ALA A 187 -0.26 12.37 -11.18
N ALA A 188 -0.03 11.10 -11.58
CA ALA A 188 -0.05 10.65 -12.97
C ALA A 188 -1.40 10.05 -13.40
N HIS A 189 -2.13 9.41 -12.49
CA HIS A 189 -3.34 8.64 -12.78
C HIS A 189 -4.57 9.16 -12.02
N ASN A 190 -5.73 8.53 -12.29
CA ASN A 190 -6.98 8.87 -11.64
C ASN A 190 -6.87 8.67 -10.11
N PRO A 191 -7.01 9.75 -9.30
CA PRO A 191 -6.77 9.69 -7.86
C PRO A 191 -7.79 8.82 -7.10
N VAL A 192 -9.01 8.68 -7.60
CA VAL A 192 -10.04 7.81 -6.99
C VAL A 192 -9.64 6.34 -7.18
N GLY A 193 -9.24 5.96 -8.39
CA GLY A 193 -8.75 4.63 -8.68
C GLY A 193 -7.53 4.27 -7.81
N VAL A 194 -6.54 5.16 -7.75
CA VAL A 194 -5.33 4.97 -6.90
C VAL A 194 -5.72 4.80 -5.44
N THR A 195 -6.62 5.67 -4.90
CA THR A 195 -7.04 5.59 -3.50
C THR A 195 -7.69 4.25 -3.18
N LEU A 196 -8.65 3.83 -4.00
CA LEU A 196 -9.38 2.58 -3.78
C LEU A 196 -8.45 1.36 -3.93
N GLY A 197 -7.59 1.37 -4.95
CA GLY A 197 -6.62 0.29 -5.19
C GLY A 197 -5.61 0.17 -4.06
N ALA A 198 -5.03 1.29 -3.62
CA ALA A 198 -4.06 1.31 -2.53
C ALA A 198 -4.69 0.87 -1.19
N ILE A 199 -5.88 1.38 -0.83
CA ILE A 199 -6.58 0.95 0.39
C ILE A 199 -6.94 -0.54 0.34
N ALA A 200 -7.36 -1.05 -0.83
CA ALA A 200 -7.62 -2.48 -0.99
C ALA A 200 -6.32 -3.30 -0.81
N GLY A 201 -5.21 -2.88 -1.40
CA GLY A 201 -3.90 -3.52 -1.24
C GLY A 201 -3.45 -3.56 0.23
N HIS A 202 -3.48 -2.42 0.90
CA HIS A 202 -3.18 -2.31 2.33
C HIS A 202 -4.09 -3.20 3.19
N THR A 203 -5.39 -3.24 2.88
CA THR A 203 -6.36 -4.07 3.60
C THR A 203 -6.03 -5.56 3.46
N ILE A 204 -5.66 -6.00 2.24
CA ILE A 204 -5.23 -7.37 1.98
C ILE A 204 -3.97 -7.70 2.78
N CYS A 205 -2.95 -6.84 2.76
CA CYS A 205 -1.71 -7.05 3.51
C CYS A 205 -1.96 -7.10 5.02
N ALA A 206 -2.75 -6.15 5.56
CA ALA A 206 -3.12 -6.15 6.97
C ALA A 206 -3.93 -7.39 7.36
N ALA A 207 -4.83 -7.89 6.49
CA ALA A 207 -5.56 -9.12 6.73
C ALA A 207 -4.62 -10.34 6.78
N ILE A 208 -3.70 -10.44 5.82
CA ILE A 208 -2.68 -11.50 5.79
C ILE A 208 -1.82 -11.45 7.05
N ALA A 209 -1.35 -10.27 7.47
CA ALA A 209 -0.54 -10.10 8.67
C ALA A 209 -1.29 -10.53 9.93
N VAL A 210 -2.52 -10.04 10.11
CA VAL A 210 -3.32 -10.27 11.33
C VAL A 210 -3.87 -11.70 11.42
N ILE A 211 -4.31 -12.28 10.29
CA ILE A 211 -4.86 -13.65 10.23
C ILE A 211 -3.71 -14.66 10.22
N GLY A 212 -2.69 -14.41 9.40
CA GLY A 212 -1.57 -15.29 9.18
C GLY A 212 -0.70 -15.48 10.43
N GLY A 213 -0.43 -14.40 11.17
CA GLY A 213 0.31 -14.45 12.44
C GLY A 213 1.41 -15.50 12.45
N LYS A 214 1.33 -16.43 13.42
CA LYS A 214 2.29 -17.53 13.58
C LYS A 214 2.42 -18.49 12.37
N LEU A 215 1.39 -18.61 11.52
CA LEU A 215 1.43 -19.52 10.37
C LEU A 215 2.32 -19.00 9.24
N ILE A 216 2.44 -17.67 9.15
CA ILE A 216 3.16 -16.97 8.09
C ILE A 216 4.52 -16.47 8.59
N ALA A 217 4.63 -16.23 9.90
CA ALA A 217 5.90 -15.90 10.54
C ALA A 217 6.93 -16.99 10.19
N GLY A 218 8.02 -16.60 9.54
CA GLY A 218 9.08 -17.51 9.08
C GLY A 218 8.86 -18.21 7.74
N ARG A 219 7.70 -18.04 7.06
CA ARG A 219 7.47 -18.59 5.71
C ARG A 219 7.57 -17.56 4.59
N ILE A 220 7.35 -16.29 4.90
CA ILE A 220 7.54 -15.20 3.93
C ILE A 220 9.00 -14.78 4.01
N SER A 221 9.73 -15.01 2.92
CA SER A 221 11.09 -14.51 2.78
C SER A 221 11.07 -13.00 2.49
N GLU A 222 11.52 -12.19 3.44
CA GLU A 222 11.65 -10.74 3.28
C GLU A 222 12.49 -10.42 2.03
N ARG A 223 13.57 -11.16 1.80
CA ARG A 223 14.41 -11.01 0.62
C ARG A 223 13.63 -11.18 -0.69
N THR A 224 12.81 -12.24 -0.79
CA THR A 224 12.05 -12.53 -2.01
C THR A 224 11.00 -11.46 -2.27
N VAL A 225 10.30 -11.01 -1.22
CA VAL A 225 9.27 -9.97 -1.35
C VAL A 225 9.90 -8.64 -1.72
N THR A 226 11.03 -8.28 -1.11
CA THR A 226 11.77 -7.06 -1.45
C THR A 226 12.28 -7.09 -2.90
N GLN A 227 12.73 -8.24 -3.40
CA GLN A 227 13.09 -8.42 -4.81
C GLN A 227 11.91 -8.23 -5.73
N LEU A 228 10.77 -8.85 -5.43
CA LEU A 228 9.54 -8.69 -6.22
C LEU A 228 9.06 -7.24 -6.24
N GLY A 229 9.12 -6.55 -5.10
CA GLY A 229 8.84 -5.13 -5.00
C GLY A 229 9.76 -4.30 -5.89
N GLY A 230 11.06 -4.56 -5.85
CA GLY A 230 12.04 -3.87 -6.68
C GLY A 230 11.80 -4.06 -8.17
N ILE A 231 11.50 -5.30 -8.60
CA ILE A 231 11.14 -5.60 -10.00
C ILE A 231 9.87 -4.85 -10.40
N LEU A 232 8.85 -4.85 -9.53
CA LEU A 232 7.58 -4.17 -9.81
C LEU A 232 7.78 -2.66 -9.97
N PHE A 233 8.58 -2.01 -9.13
CA PHE A 233 8.92 -0.60 -9.27
C PHE A 233 9.59 -0.30 -10.61
N LEU A 234 10.52 -1.15 -11.06
CA LEU A 234 11.16 -1.00 -12.37
C LEU A 234 10.18 -1.22 -13.53
N LEU A 235 9.22 -2.14 -13.39
CA LEU A 235 8.14 -2.32 -14.37
C LEU A 235 7.26 -1.06 -14.47
N PHE A 236 6.87 -0.47 -13.34
CA PHE A 236 6.13 0.80 -13.33
C PHE A 236 6.93 1.95 -13.98
N ALA A 237 8.23 2.03 -13.73
CA ALA A 237 9.10 3.00 -14.41
C ALA A 237 9.11 2.79 -15.92
N GLY A 238 9.19 1.54 -16.37
CA GLY A 238 9.13 1.18 -17.79
C GLY A 238 7.81 1.56 -18.44
N VAL A 239 6.68 1.21 -17.81
CA VAL A 239 5.34 1.58 -18.31
C VAL A 239 5.22 3.10 -18.39
N ALA A 240 5.59 3.83 -17.33
CA ALA A 240 5.56 5.29 -17.33
C ALA A 240 6.41 5.89 -18.45
N TRP A 241 7.58 5.31 -18.72
CA TRP A 241 8.44 5.77 -19.83
C TRP A 241 7.74 5.65 -21.19
N PHE A 242 7.05 4.53 -21.45
CA PHE A 242 6.37 4.31 -22.74
C PHE A 242 5.06 5.10 -22.87
N GLU A 243 4.37 5.41 -21.78
CA GLU A 243 3.15 6.25 -21.82
C GLU A 243 3.45 7.73 -22.07
N GLY A 244 4.68 8.19 -21.81
CA GLY A 244 5.09 9.58 -22.00
C GLY A 244 5.77 9.88 -23.32
N THR A 245 5.98 8.85 -24.17
CA THR A 245 6.50 9.01 -25.55
C THR A 245 5.39 8.89 -26.56
#